data_36af862307a2f0511e2d0beda4e98355
#
_entry.id   36af862307a2f0511e2d0beda4e98355
#
_cell.length_a   1.000
_cell.length_b   1.000
_cell.length_c   1.000
_cell.angle_alpha   90.00
_cell.angle_beta   90.00
_cell.angle_gamma   90.00
#
_symmetry.space_group_name_H-M   'P 1'
#
loop_
_entity.id
_entity.type
_entity.pdbx_description
1 polymer ?
#
loop_
_entity_poly.entity_id
_entity_poly.type
_entity_poly.pdbx_seq_one_letter_code
_entity_poly.pdbx_strand_id
1 'polypeptide(L)'
;DMGGTSTDVSLVVNNKPAVSSETEIEYSMPVHVPMIDVRTIGAGGGSIAKINEAGLLEVGPESSGSDPGPTCYGKGGKNPTISDANFLLGRLNPKSLNMNENSKIKENTELIIKNKISEKLKVNNFQSAEAILKIANNKMANAIRMVSISIGEDPREFNLFSFGGAGPMHACELARELDIPKVFIPARPGLTNALGCLVAYLRQDFTQTLNSSLENTDIKILHSILKKYKNEGTSIIKKQNVEIQKFNIEFSLDMQFLGQTHIIKIPLKDDKPSKIFINNDVTKYFQIY
;
A
#
# COMPACT_ATOMS: atom_id res chain seq x y z
N ASP A 1 5.36 1.02 -2.74
CA ASP A 1 5.42 2.13 -3.68
C ASP A 1 5.71 3.43 -2.97
N MET A 2 6.80 4.09 -3.31
CA MET A 2 7.08 5.42 -2.76
C MET A 2 7.20 6.43 -3.89
N GLY A 3 6.27 7.36 -3.91
CA GLY A 3 6.24 8.48 -4.85
C GLY A 3 6.83 9.77 -4.27
N GLY A 4 6.41 10.91 -4.82
CA GLY A 4 6.81 12.23 -4.34
C GLY A 4 6.10 12.67 -3.07
N THR A 5 4.88 12.21 -2.81
CA THR A 5 4.02 12.70 -1.70
C THR A 5 3.76 11.64 -0.64
N SER A 6 3.58 10.40 -1.04
CA SER A 6 3.17 9.30 -0.17
C SER A 6 3.95 8.04 -0.43
N THR A 7 3.82 7.10 0.50
CA THR A 7 4.21 5.71 0.34
C THR A 7 2.99 4.82 0.54
N ASP A 8 2.78 3.93 -0.41
CA ASP A 8 1.71 2.94 -0.40
C ASP A 8 2.31 1.56 -0.12
N VAL A 9 1.72 0.84 0.82
CA VAL A 9 2.17 -0.49 1.23
C VAL A 9 1.02 -1.46 1.10
N SER A 10 1.27 -2.58 0.45
CA SER A 10 0.34 -3.71 0.35
C SER A 10 1.07 -5.03 0.52
N LEU A 11 0.34 -6.07 0.90
CA LEU A 11 0.88 -7.41 1.07
C LEU A 11 0.34 -8.35 0.00
N VAL A 12 1.20 -9.23 -0.49
CA VAL A 12 0.84 -10.29 -1.45
C VAL A 12 1.24 -11.62 -0.85
N VAL A 13 0.26 -12.47 -0.55
CA VAL A 13 0.44 -13.79 0.02
C VAL A 13 0.05 -14.84 -1.02
N ASN A 14 0.92 -15.79 -1.32
CA ASN A 14 0.66 -16.85 -2.31
C ASN A 14 0.17 -16.32 -3.67
N ASN A 15 0.80 -15.26 -4.18
CA ASN A 15 0.46 -14.56 -5.42
C ASN A 15 -0.95 -13.93 -5.44
N LYS A 16 -1.56 -13.70 -4.27
CA LYS A 16 -2.82 -12.97 -4.14
C LYS A 16 -2.61 -11.73 -3.29
N PRO A 17 -3.05 -10.56 -3.74
CA PRO A 17 -3.02 -9.37 -2.91
C PRO A 17 -3.96 -9.54 -1.71
N ALA A 18 -3.56 -9.03 -0.56
CA ALA A 18 -4.45 -8.94 0.58
C ALA A 18 -5.67 -8.07 0.22
N VAL A 19 -6.84 -8.49 0.64
CA VAL A 19 -8.10 -7.80 0.36
C VAL A 19 -8.73 -7.40 1.69
N SER A 20 -9.02 -6.12 1.85
CA SER A 20 -9.86 -5.63 2.94
C SER A 20 -11.33 -5.72 2.51
N SER A 21 -12.17 -6.25 3.38
CA SER A 21 -13.62 -6.23 3.19
C SER A 21 -14.28 -4.96 3.72
N GLU A 22 -13.55 -4.17 4.49
CA GLU A 22 -14.02 -2.95 5.12
C GLU A 22 -13.05 -1.80 4.80
N THR A 23 -13.58 -0.74 4.23
CA THR A 23 -12.86 0.52 4.07
C THR A 23 -13.58 1.59 4.87
N GLU A 24 -12.88 2.23 5.78
CA GLU A 24 -13.40 3.40 6.48
C GLU A 24 -13.34 4.61 5.56
N ILE A 25 -14.49 5.22 5.29
CA ILE A 25 -14.57 6.54 4.69
C ILE A 25 -14.61 7.59 5.83
N GLU A 26 -14.59 8.87 5.48
CA GLU A 26 -14.71 9.97 6.45
C GLU A 26 -15.76 9.69 7.54
N TYR A 27 -15.42 10.04 8.78
CA TYR A 27 -16.25 9.80 9.98
C TYR A 27 -16.40 8.33 10.38
N SER A 28 -15.43 7.46 10.07
CA SER A 28 -15.44 6.03 10.46
C SER A 28 -16.69 5.27 10.00
N MET A 29 -17.27 5.68 8.87
CA MET A 29 -18.35 4.90 8.24
C MET A 29 -17.76 3.71 7.49
N PRO A 30 -18.02 2.47 7.93
CA PRO A 30 -17.53 1.29 7.24
C PRO A 30 -18.31 1.11 5.92
N VAL A 31 -17.59 0.98 4.83
CA VAL A 31 -18.15 0.59 3.54
C VAL A 31 -17.62 -0.79 3.19
N HIS A 32 -18.55 -1.74 3.08
CA HIS A 32 -18.24 -3.12 2.75
C HIS A 32 -18.08 -3.31 1.23
N VAL A 33 -16.96 -2.85 0.70
CA VAL A 33 -16.56 -3.11 -0.69
C VAL A 33 -15.20 -3.81 -0.67
N PRO A 34 -15.08 -5.03 -1.18
CA PRO A 34 -13.81 -5.72 -1.26
C PRO A 34 -12.81 -4.89 -2.09
N MET A 35 -11.76 -4.40 -1.43
CA MET A 35 -10.69 -3.63 -2.07
C MET A 35 -9.34 -4.26 -1.74
N ILE A 36 -8.35 -4.05 -2.60
CA ILE A 36 -6.97 -4.42 -2.26
C ILE A 36 -6.59 -3.61 -1.02
N ASP A 37 -6.08 -4.29 0.01
CA ASP A 37 -5.62 -3.64 1.23
C ASP A 37 -4.32 -2.89 0.91
N VAL A 38 -4.44 -1.57 0.80
CA VAL A 38 -3.33 -0.65 0.57
C VAL A 38 -3.32 0.37 1.70
N ARG A 39 -2.21 0.43 2.42
CA ARG A 39 -2.00 1.44 3.45
C ARG A 39 -1.13 2.56 2.93
N THR A 40 -1.67 3.76 2.92
CA THR A 40 -0.99 4.97 2.50
C THR A 40 -0.49 5.75 3.70
N ILE A 41 0.76 6.17 3.66
CA ILE A 41 1.35 7.07 4.65
C ILE A 41 1.90 8.33 3.98
N GLY A 42 1.81 9.47 4.66
CA GLY A 42 2.35 10.75 4.20
C GLY A 42 3.87 10.83 4.35
N ALA A 43 4.58 9.92 3.67
CA ALA A 43 6.04 9.88 3.59
C ALA A 43 6.45 9.60 2.14
N GLY A 44 6.75 10.63 1.37
CA GLY A 44 7.22 10.57 -0.01
C GLY A 44 8.46 11.44 -0.21
N GLY A 45 9.07 11.41 -1.38
CA GLY A 45 10.29 12.18 -1.66
C GLY A 45 10.17 13.67 -1.37
N GLY A 46 9.01 14.27 -1.57
CA GLY A 46 8.70 15.67 -1.28
C GLY A 46 8.22 15.96 0.14
N SER A 47 8.14 14.95 1.02
CA SER A 47 7.72 15.17 2.41
C SER A 47 8.67 16.12 3.13
N ILE A 48 8.10 17.17 3.73
CA ILE A 48 8.82 18.27 4.35
C ILE A 48 9.36 17.82 5.71
N ALA A 49 10.63 18.12 5.96
CA ALA A 49 11.25 17.98 7.26
C ALA A 49 11.21 19.32 8.01
N LYS A 50 10.75 19.30 9.25
CA LYS A 50 10.66 20.50 10.11
C LYS A 50 10.97 20.16 11.56
N ILE A 51 11.38 21.17 12.30
CA ILE A 51 11.46 21.10 13.76
C ILE A 51 10.16 21.66 14.32
N ASN A 52 9.45 20.84 15.11
CA ASN A 52 8.19 21.24 15.73
C ASN A 52 8.41 22.15 16.95
N GLU A 53 7.32 22.61 17.57
CA GLU A 53 7.37 23.49 18.73
C GLU A 53 8.06 22.86 19.96
N ALA A 54 8.05 21.52 20.05
CA ALA A 54 8.75 20.78 21.08
C ALA A 54 10.25 20.56 20.80
N GLY A 55 10.77 21.09 19.66
CA GLY A 55 12.18 20.94 19.29
C GLY A 55 12.51 19.59 18.64
N LEU A 56 11.51 18.78 18.28
CA LEU A 56 11.69 17.46 17.66
C LEU A 56 11.64 17.55 16.14
N LEU A 57 12.47 16.74 15.48
CA LEU A 57 12.44 16.61 14.02
C LEU A 57 11.24 15.78 13.59
N GLU A 58 10.44 16.35 12.73
CA GLU A 58 9.30 15.71 12.06
C GLU A 58 9.53 15.66 10.55
N VAL A 59 9.02 14.60 9.90
CA VAL A 59 9.07 14.41 8.44
C VAL A 59 7.67 14.05 7.95
N GLY A 60 7.11 14.89 7.04
CA GLY A 60 5.72 14.79 6.60
C GLY A 60 4.72 15.03 7.77
N PRO A 61 3.40 14.88 7.54
CA PRO A 61 2.77 14.45 6.26
C PRO A 61 2.76 15.53 5.17
N GLU A 62 3.06 16.79 5.50
CA GLU A 62 3.12 17.88 4.53
C GLU A 62 4.13 17.58 3.42
N SER A 63 3.76 17.83 2.18
CA SER A 63 4.61 17.65 1.01
C SER A 63 4.85 18.98 0.28
N SER A 64 6.05 19.14 -0.25
CA SER A 64 6.39 20.27 -1.13
C SER A 64 5.73 20.17 -2.51
N GLY A 65 5.06 19.06 -2.82
CA GLY A 65 4.48 18.78 -4.11
C GLY A 65 5.53 18.69 -5.23
N SER A 66 5.09 18.96 -6.46
CA SER A 66 5.95 19.00 -7.64
C SER A 66 6.36 20.43 -8.05
N ASP A 67 5.62 21.43 -7.56
CA ASP A 67 5.84 22.85 -7.80
C ASP A 67 5.59 23.62 -6.48
N PRO A 68 6.61 24.30 -5.94
CA PRO A 68 8.02 24.35 -6.38
C PRO A 68 8.80 23.05 -6.15
N GLY A 69 8.26 22.09 -5.39
CA GLY A 69 8.90 20.81 -5.11
C GLY A 69 10.10 20.88 -4.15
N PRO A 70 10.87 19.80 -4.04
CA PRO A 70 12.13 19.77 -3.30
C PRO A 70 13.11 20.85 -3.72
N THR A 71 13.93 21.34 -2.79
CA THR A 71 14.92 22.38 -3.04
C THR A 71 15.93 21.95 -4.12
N CYS A 72 16.34 20.68 -4.07
CA CYS A 72 17.29 20.10 -5.00
C CYS A 72 16.78 20.04 -6.45
N TYR A 73 15.48 20.27 -6.70
CA TYR A 73 14.95 20.37 -8.06
C TYR A 73 15.21 21.73 -8.72
N GLY A 74 15.69 22.71 -7.96
CA GLY A 74 16.05 24.02 -8.50
C GLY A 74 14.88 24.89 -8.96
N LYS A 75 13.65 24.57 -8.56
CA LYS A 75 12.42 25.26 -8.91
C LYS A 75 11.94 26.27 -7.85
N GLY A 76 12.79 26.61 -6.89
CA GLY A 76 12.46 27.57 -5.84
C GLY A 76 11.87 26.96 -4.57
N GLY A 77 12.06 25.65 -4.34
CA GLY A 77 11.71 24.99 -3.08
C GLY A 77 12.37 25.69 -1.88
N LYS A 78 11.62 25.83 -0.78
CA LYS A 78 12.05 26.60 0.41
C LYS A 78 12.14 25.76 1.68
N ASN A 79 11.68 24.52 1.63
CA ASN A 79 11.65 23.61 2.78
C ASN A 79 12.48 22.37 2.50
N PRO A 80 13.25 21.88 3.49
CA PRO A 80 14.00 20.65 3.34
C PRO A 80 13.03 19.46 3.23
N THR A 81 13.37 18.51 2.35
CA THR A 81 12.56 17.34 2.07
C THR A 81 13.38 16.04 2.17
N ILE A 82 12.72 14.89 2.06
CA ILE A 82 13.38 13.58 1.94
C ILE A 82 14.29 13.55 0.69
N SER A 83 13.83 14.11 -0.44
CA SER A 83 14.65 14.19 -1.66
C SER A 83 15.89 15.04 -1.46
N ASP A 84 15.81 16.16 -0.73
CA ASP A 84 16.95 17.00 -0.41
C ASP A 84 17.97 16.29 0.46
N ALA A 85 17.49 15.50 1.43
CA ALA A 85 18.35 14.66 2.26
C ALA A 85 19.08 13.59 1.43
N ASN A 86 18.36 12.88 0.55
CA ASN A 86 18.97 11.92 -0.38
C ASN A 86 19.96 12.56 -1.34
N PHE A 87 19.67 13.77 -1.82
CA PHE A 87 20.56 14.54 -2.68
C PHE A 87 21.86 14.93 -1.95
N LEU A 88 21.74 15.47 -0.74
CA LEU A 88 22.91 15.87 0.05
C LEU A 88 23.81 14.71 0.41
N LEU A 89 23.24 13.53 0.68
CA LEU A 89 23.97 12.30 0.95
C LEU A 89 24.51 11.60 -0.31
N GLY A 90 24.31 12.18 -1.50
CA GLY A 90 24.80 11.65 -2.76
C GLY A 90 24.06 10.40 -3.26
N ARG A 91 22.88 10.09 -2.69
CA ARG A 91 22.04 8.95 -3.11
C ARG A 91 21.20 9.26 -4.35
N LEU A 92 20.92 10.53 -4.59
CA LEU A 92 20.17 11.02 -5.74
C LEU A 92 21.15 11.64 -6.75
N ASN A 93 21.19 11.08 -7.97
CA ASN A 93 22.05 11.60 -9.03
C ASN A 93 21.31 12.71 -9.81
N PRO A 94 21.78 13.96 -9.77
CA PRO A 94 21.15 15.08 -10.47
C PRO A 94 21.01 14.84 -11.98
N LYS A 95 22.00 14.20 -12.62
CA LYS A 95 21.99 13.92 -14.06
C LYS A 95 20.81 13.04 -14.47
N SER A 96 20.45 12.09 -13.63
CA SER A 96 19.34 11.17 -13.90
C SER A 96 17.97 11.85 -13.91
N LEU A 97 17.88 13.05 -13.31
CA LEU A 97 16.63 13.81 -13.19
C LEU A 97 16.57 14.99 -14.14
N ASN A 98 17.44 15.07 -15.16
CA ASN A 98 17.61 16.25 -16.03
C ASN A 98 17.78 17.55 -15.24
N MET A 99 18.32 17.45 -14.03
CA MET A 99 18.65 18.63 -13.22
C MET A 99 19.99 19.16 -13.70
N ASN A 100 20.05 20.45 -13.95
CA ASN A 100 21.30 21.11 -14.25
C ASN A 100 22.26 20.90 -13.06
N GLU A 101 23.47 20.40 -13.32
CA GLU A 101 24.56 20.37 -12.34
C GLU A 101 24.97 21.82 -12.03
N ASN A 102 24.18 22.49 -11.22
CA ASN A 102 24.46 23.84 -10.79
C ASN A 102 24.95 23.75 -9.34
N SER A 103 26.19 24.11 -9.09
CA SER A 103 26.77 24.23 -7.75
C SER A 103 25.85 25.02 -6.81
N LYS A 104 25.18 26.04 -7.35
CA LYS A 104 24.21 26.88 -6.63
C LYS A 104 23.01 26.07 -6.07
N ILE A 105 22.54 25.03 -6.75
CA ILE A 105 21.43 24.19 -6.25
C ILE A 105 21.90 23.42 -5.03
N LYS A 106 23.09 22.85 -5.09
CA LYS A 106 23.68 22.12 -3.95
C LYS A 106 23.90 23.06 -2.76
N GLU A 107 24.54 24.19 -2.98
CA GLU A 107 24.77 25.21 -1.96
C GLU A 107 23.48 25.70 -1.31
N ASN A 108 22.44 25.95 -2.12
CA ASN A 108 21.13 26.37 -1.63
C ASN A 108 20.45 25.29 -0.81
N THR A 109 20.51 24.02 -1.26
CA THR A 109 19.95 22.88 -0.51
C THR A 109 20.65 22.71 0.82
N GLU A 110 21.98 22.79 0.85
CA GLU A 110 22.77 22.76 2.07
C GLU A 110 22.42 23.91 3.01
N LEU A 111 22.25 25.12 2.51
CA LEU A 111 21.87 26.31 3.29
C LEU A 111 20.47 26.14 3.92
N ILE A 112 19.51 25.63 3.18
CA ILE A 112 18.14 25.43 3.67
C ILE A 112 18.11 24.36 4.76
N ILE A 113 18.80 23.22 4.59
CA ILE A 113 18.91 22.19 5.62
C ILE A 113 19.61 22.77 6.85
N LYS A 114 20.70 23.53 6.66
CA LYS A 114 21.44 24.17 7.73
C LYS A 114 20.53 25.04 8.59
N ASN A 115 19.89 26.03 7.97
CA ASN A 115 19.11 27.06 8.68
C ASN A 115 17.84 26.49 9.35
N LYS A 116 17.19 25.52 8.69
CA LYS A 116 15.90 25.01 9.17
C LYS A 116 16.01 23.82 10.11
N ILE A 117 17.08 23.03 10.00
CA ILE A 117 17.22 21.77 10.76
C ILE A 117 18.53 21.76 11.56
N SER A 118 19.69 21.87 10.88
CA SER A 118 21.00 21.60 11.50
C SER A 118 21.33 22.52 12.67
N GLU A 119 21.09 23.81 12.53
CA GLU A 119 21.34 24.81 13.58
C GLU A 119 20.45 24.57 14.80
N LYS A 120 19.18 24.19 14.57
CA LYS A 120 18.23 23.94 15.65
C LYS A 120 18.58 22.64 16.41
N LEU A 121 19.03 21.60 15.72
CA LEU A 121 19.45 20.33 16.30
C LEU A 121 20.88 20.35 16.81
N LYS A 122 21.66 21.40 16.51
CA LYS A 122 23.10 21.53 16.86
C LYS A 122 23.96 20.39 16.29
N VAL A 123 23.69 19.99 15.04
CA VAL A 123 24.41 18.94 14.31
C VAL A 123 24.85 19.46 12.93
N ASN A 124 25.69 18.71 12.23
CA ASN A 124 26.07 19.09 10.86
C ASN A 124 24.98 18.71 9.82
N ASN A 125 25.10 19.21 8.59
CA ASN A 125 24.12 18.99 7.54
C ASN A 125 23.96 17.51 7.15
N PHE A 126 25.04 16.73 7.16
CA PHE A 126 24.99 15.30 6.84
C PHE A 126 24.22 14.53 7.92
N GLN A 127 24.48 14.81 9.19
CA GLN A 127 23.75 14.21 10.32
C GLN A 127 22.26 14.59 10.29
N SER A 128 21.95 15.83 9.88
CA SER A 128 20.55 16.25 9.68
C SER A 128 19.88 15.48 8.57
N ALA A 129 20.55 15.29 7.44
CA ALA A 129 20.04 14.53 6.32
C ALA A 129 19.83 13.05 6.69
N GLU A 130 20.77 12.44 7.41
CA GLU A 130 20.61 11.07 7.92
C GLU A 130 19.44 10.94 8.90
N ALA A 131 19.27 11.92 9.80
CA ALA A 131 18.13 11.94 10.73
C ALA A 131 16.78 12.03 10.00
N ILE A 132 16.69 12.87 8.97
CA ILE A 132 15.50 12.97 8.11
C ILE A 132 15.16 11.60 7.50
N LEU A 133 16.16 10.94 6.89
CA LEU A 133 15.96 9.63 6.27
C LEU A 133 15.61 8.54 7.29
N LYS A 134 16.22 8.57 8.46
CA LYS A 134 15.92 7.61 9.53
C LYS A 134 14.47 7.71 9.99
N ILE A 135 13.94 8.93 10.17
CA ILE A 135 12.54 9.13 10.54
C ILE A 135 11.60 8.66 9.42
N ALA A 136 11.92 8.99 8.17
CA ALA A 136 11.12 8.54 7.03
C ALA A 136 11.11 7.00 6.93
N ASN A 137 12.27 6.35 7.05
CA ASN A 137 12.39 4.90 7.01
C ASN A 137 11.63 4.23 8.16
N ASN A 138 11.71 4.76 9.38
CA ASN A 138 10.94 4.24 10.51
C ASN A 138 9.43 4.32 10.28
N LYS A 139 8.93 5.43 9.71
CA LYS A 139 7.51 5.55 9.34
C LYS A 139 7.09 4.49 8.32
N MET A 140 7.90 4.29 7.27
CA MET A 140 7.65 3.27 6.26
C MET A 140 7.74 1.85 6.83
N ALA A 141 8.75 1.56 7.65
CA ALA A 141 8.89 0.27 8.32
C ALA A 141 7.69 -0.05 9.22
N ASN A 142 7.19 0.94 9.95
CA ASN A 142 5.99 0.76 10.77
C ASN A 142 4.74 0.48 9.92
N ALA A 143 4.59 1.14 8.76
CA ALA A 143 3.50 0.84 7.84
C ALA A 143 3.57 -0.60 7.32
N ILE A 144 4.78 -1.09 6.97
CA ILE A 144 4.99 -2.49 6.54
C ILE A 144 4.65 -3.47 7.67
N ARG A 145 5.10 -3.19 8.91
CA ARG A 145 4.74 -4.01 10.09
C ARG A 145 3.23 -4.06 10.30
N MET A 146 2.55 -2.92 10.19
CA MET A 146 1.09 -2.87 10.38
C MET A 146 0.34 -3.70 9.36
N VAL A 147 0.74 -3.68 8.10
CA VAL A 147 0.09 -4.45 7.02
C VAL A 147 0.30 -5.95 7.20
N SER A 148 1.47 -6.40 7.64
CA SER A 148 1.77 -7.81 7.85
C SER A 148 1.20 -8.35 9.17
N ILE A 149 1.42 -7.66 10.28
CA ILE A 149 0.98 -8.10 11.61
C ILE A 149 -0.55 -8.12 11.71
N SER A 150 -1.25 -7.19 11.05
CA SER A 150 -2.72 -7.14 11.08
C SER A 150 -3.40 -8.42 10.57
N ILE A 151 -2.72 -9.20 9.76
CA ILE A 151 -3.19 -10.48 9.24
C ILE A 151 -2.40 -11.68 9.78
N GLY A 152 -1.58 -11.47 10.83
CA GLY A 152 -0.83 -12.52 11.50
C GLY A 152 0.43 -13.01 10.77
N GLU A 153 0.92 -12.25 9.80
CA GLU A 153 2.09 -12.60 8.98
C GLU A 153 3.36 -11.92 9.51
N ASP A 154 4.49 -12.62 9.47
CA ASP A 154 5.79 -12.09 9.86
C ASP A 154 6.51 -11.47 8.64
N PRO A 155 6.85 -10.18 8.67
CA PRO A 155 7.54 -9.54 7.55
C PRO A 155 8.88 -10.20 7.18
N ARG A 156 9.53 -10.92 8.09
CA ARG A 156 10.80 -11.64 7.85
C ARG A 156 10.65 -12.82 6.90
N GLU A 157 9.44 -13.34 6.73
CA GLU A 157 9.14 -14.43 5.80
C GLU A 157 8.84 -13.96 4.38
N PHE A 158 8.79 -12.64 4.18
CA PHE A 158 8.47 -12.02 2.90
C PHE A 158 9.70 -11.44 2.19
N ASN A 159 9.50 -11.08 0.94
CA ASN A 159 10.45 -10.30 0.16
C ASN A 159 9.92 -8.89 -0.01
N LEU A 160 10.78 -7.88 0.05
CA LEU A 160 10.39 -6.50 -0.21
C LEU A 160 10.45 -6.21 -1.73
N PHE A 161 9.30 -5.96 -2.33
CA PHE A 161 9.22 -5.46 -3.70
C PHE A 161 9.08 -3.95 -3.67
N SER A 162 10.14 -3.23 -4.06
CA SER A 162 10.21 -1.77 -3.94
C SER A 162 10.18 -1.09 -5.30
N PHE A 163 9.24 -0.17 -5.45
CA PHE A 163 9.03 0.59 -6.69
C PHE A 163 8.55 2.02 -6.39
N GLY A 164 8.14 2.76 -7.45
CA GLY A 164 7.92 4.20 -7.37
C GLY A 164 9.19 5.00 -7.63
N GLY A 165 9.06 6.30 -7.74
CA GLY A 165 10.20 7.18 -8.06
C GLY A 165 11.23 7.28 -6.94
N ALA A 166 10.85 7.07 -5.68
CA ALA A 166 11.71 7.19 -4.51
C ALA A 166 11.97 5.85 -3.80
N GLY A 167 11.08 4.87 -3.93
CA GLY A 167 11.13 3.61 -3.19
C GLY A 167 12.47 2.89 -3.20
N PRO A 168 13.11 2.69 -4.35
CA PRO A 168 14.39 1.99 -4.44
C PRO A 168 15.52 2.57 -3.60
N MET A 169 15.52 3.89 -3.36
CA MET A 169 16.54 4.54 -2.53
C MET A 169 16.47 4.18 -1.05
N HIS A 170 15.30 3.73 -0.60
CA HIS A 170 15.04 3.39 0.81
C HIS A 170 15.01 1.88 1.06
N ALA A 171 14.87 1.08 0.01
CA ALA A 171 14.56 -0.34 0.08
C ALA A 171 15.53 -1.17 0.92
N CYS A 172 16.84 -0.95 0.77
CA CYS A 172 17.85 -1.72 1.51
C CYS A 172 17.84 -1.39 3.01
N GLU A 173 17.61 -0.13 3.38
CA GLU A 173 17.50 0.28 4.78
C GLU A 173 16.23 -0.27 5.42
N LEU A 174 15.11 -0.24 4.71
CA LEU A 174 13.86 -0.84 5.15
C LEU A 174 13.99 -2.34 5.36
N ALA A 175 14.64 -3.03 4.43
CA ALA A 175 14.86 -4.47 4.56
C ALA A 175 15.72 -4.82 5.78
N ARG A 176 16.76 -4.04 6.07
CA ARG A 176 17.59 -4.21 7.29
C ARG A 176 16.80 -3.94 8.56
N GLU A 177 15.99 -2.88 8.58
CA GLU A 177 15.16 -2.50 9.72
C GLU A 177 14.09 -3.54 10.07
N LEU A 178 13.65 -4.31 9.06
CA LEU A 178 12.58 -5.31 9.16
C LEU A 178 13.10 -6.75 9.13
N ASP A 179 14.42 -6.96 9.04
CA ASP A 179 15.03 -8.26 8.84
C ASP A 179 14.50 -9.03 7.62
N ILE A 180 14.09 -8.29 6.58
CA ILE A 180 13.61 -8.88 5.32
C ILE A 180 14.81 -9.36 4.51
N PRO A 181 14.85 -10.65 4.11
CA PRO A 181 16.05 -11.25 3.53
C PRO A 181 16.37 -10.81 2.10
N LYS A 182 15.35 -10.38 1.34
CA LYS A 182 15.51 -10.07 -0.08
C LYS A 182 14.73 -8.82 -0.48
N VAL A 183 15.37 -8.03 -1.36
CA VAL A 183 14.76 -6.85 -1.98
C VAL A 183 14.72 -7.06 -3.49
N PHE A 184 13.54 -6.86 -4.08
CA PHE A 184 13.35 -6.84 -5.52
C PHE A 184 13.04 -5.42 -5.98
N ILE A 185 13.80 -4.95 -6.96
CA ILE A 185 13.58 -3.67 -7.61
C ILE A 185 13.37 -3.95 -9.10
N PRO A 186 12.20 -3.61 -9.68
CA PRO A 186 11.96 -3.82 -11.10
C PRO A 186 12.88 -2.92 -11.95
N ALA A 187 13.13 -3.30 -13.18
CA ALA A 187 14.02 -2.59 -14.09
C ALA A 187 13.59 -1.13 -14.34
N ARG A 188 12.31 -0.83 -14.21
CA ARG A 188 11.73 0.50 -14.36
C ARG A 188 10.79 0.81 -13.18
N PRO A 189 11.32 1.06 -12.00
CA PRO A 189 10.52 1.17 -10.78
C PRO A 189 9.50 2.33 -10.84
N GLY A 190 9.81 3.42 -11.50
CA GLY A 190 8.88 4.55 -11.67
C GLY A 190 7.72 4.30 -12.64
N LEU A 191 7.74 3.18 -13.39
CA LEU A 191 6.68 2.83 -14.35
C LEU A 191 5.87 1.60 -13.92
N THR A 192 6.13 1.04 -12.75
CA THR A 192 5.51 -0.23 -12.31
C THR A 192 3.99 -0.09 -12.17
N ASN A 193 3.50 1.04 -11.67
CA ASN A 193 2.06 1.31 -11.58
C ASN A 193 1.39 1.35 -12.96
N ALA A 194 2.02 2.01 -13.93
CA ALA A 194 1.50 2.05 -15.29
C ALA A 194 1.45 0.65 -15.92
N LEU A 195 2.49 -0.17 -15.67
CA LEU A 195 2.50 -1.58 -16.08
C LEU A 195 1.38 -2.35 -15.38
N GLY A 196 1.17 -2.13 -14.08
CA GLY A 196 0.07 -2.73 -13.33
C GLY A 196 -1.30 -2.44 -13.96
N CYS A 197 -1.54 -1.19 -14.34
CA CYS A 197 -2.77 -0.81 -15.04
C CYS A 197 -2.95 -1.51 -16.39
N LEU A 198 -1.86 -1.77 -17.12
CA LEU A 198 -1.91 -2.46 -18.41
C LEU A 198 -2.22 -3.96 -18.29
N VAL A 199 -1.82 -4.59 -17.18
CA VAL A 199 -2.00 -6.03 -16.97
C VAL A 199 -3.12 -6.37 -15.98
N ALA A 200 -3.79 -5.36 -15.44
CA ALA A 200 -4.89 -5.56 -14.50
C ALA A 200 -6.06 -6.29 -15.16
N TYR A 201 -6.66 -7.21 -14.43
CA TYR A 201 -7.85 -7.90 -14.86
C TYR A 201 -9.10 -7.05 -14.62
N LEU A 202 -10.07 -7.16 -15.51
CA LEU A 202 -11.41 -6.66 -15.24
C LEU A 202 -12.04 -7.50 -14.13
N ARG A 203 -12.49 -6.85 -13.07
CA ARG A 203 -13.13 -7.50 -11.94
C ARG A 203 -14.48 -6.87 -11.66
N GLN A 204 -15.46 -7.72 -11.36
CA GLN A 204 -16.79 -7.32 -10.92
C GLN A 204 -17.14 -8.14 -9.68
N ASP A 205 -17.39 -7.49 -8.58
CA ASP A 205 -17.80 -8.13 -7.33
C ASP A 205 -19.27 -7.89 -7.05
N PHE A 206 -19.93 -8.89 -6.48
CA PHE A 206 -21.30 -8.82 -6.00
C PHE A 206 -21.34 -9.34 -4.57
N THR A 207 -22.01 -8.63 -3.71
CA THR A 207 -22.25 -9.01 -2.33
C THR A 207 -23.71 -8.95 -2.00
N GLN A 208 -24.24 -9.97 -1.32
CA GLN A 208 -25.61 -9.96 -0.84
C GLN A 208 -25.68 -10.59 0.54
N THR A 209 -26.28 -9.88 1.48
CA THR A 209 -26.56 -10.37 2.83
C THR A 209 -27.75 -11.32 2.79
N LEU A 210 -27.60 -12.52 3.39
CA LEU A 210 -28.68 -13.49 3.54
C LEU A 210 -29.34 -13.40 4.92
N ASN A 211 -28.61 -12.96 5.93
CA ASN A 211 -29.04 -12.84 7.33
C ASN A 211 -29.83 -14.06 7.83
N SER A 212 -29.29 -15.25 7.61
CA SER A 212 -29.93 -16.52 7.93
C SER A 212 -28.91 -17.47 8.55
N SER A 213 -29.33 -18.26 9.54
CA SER A 213 -28.47 -19.35 10.04
C SER A 213 -28.29 -20.43 8.97
N LEU A 214 -27.13 -21.10 8.99
CA LEU A 214 -26.84 -22.17 8.03
C LEU A 214 -27.89 -23.27 8.01
N GLU A 215 -28.43 -23.61 9.19
CA GLU A 215 -29.49 -24.63 9.35
C GLU A 215 -30.78 -24.23 8.64
N ASN A 216 -31.15 -22.94 8.73
CA ASN A 216 -32.38 -22.39 8.18
C ASN A 216 -32.26 -21.90 6.75
N THR A 217 -31.05 -21.87 6.20
CA THR A 217 -30.82 -21.38 4.84
C THR A 217 -31.39 -22.37 3.81
N ASP A 218 -32.29 -21.88 2.95
CA ASP A 218 -32.72 -22.63 1.78
C ASP A 218 -31.65 -22.64 0.70
N ILE A 219 -31.09 -23.83 0.47
CA ILE A 219 -30.02 -24.01 -0.53
C ILE A 219 -30.46 -23.63 -1.95
N LYS A 220 -31.75 -23.75 -2.26
CA LYS A 220 -32.28 -23.35 -3.58
C LYS A 220 -32.24 -21.85 -3.77
N ILE A 221 -32.50 -21.07 -2.72
CA ILE A 221 -32.39 -19.61 -2.73
C ILE A 221 -30.93 -19.25 -2.96
N LEU A 222 -30.00 -19.86 -2.23
CA LEU A 222 -28.57 -19.63 -2.42
C LEU A 222 -28.14 -19.91 -3.87
N HIS A 223 -28.51 -21.05 -4.43
CA HIS A 223 -28.22 -21.38 -5.84
C HIS A 223 -28.79 -20.34 -6.81
N SER A 224 -30.00 -19.86 -6.57
CA SER A 224 -30.63 -18.85 -7.44
C SER A 224 -29.86 -17.53 -7.42
N ILE A 225 -29.37 -17.11 -6.24
CA ILE A 225 -28.58 -15.89 -6.06
C ILE A 225 -27.23 -16.03 -6.77
N LEU A 226 -26.50 -17.10 -6.53
CA LEU A 226 -25.20 -17.35 -7.15
C LEU A 226 -25.33 -17.39 -8.70
N LYS A 227 -26.36 -18.08 -9.21
CA LYS A 227 -26.63 -18.13 -10.65
C LYS A 227 -26.99 -16.75 -11.22
N LYS A 228 -27.80 -15.96 -10.51
CA LYS A 228 -28.15 -14.59 -10.90
C LYS A 228 -26.89 -13.74 -11.09
N TYR A 229 -26.03 -13.65 -10.07
CA TYR A 229 -24.83 -12.83 -10.12
C TYR A 229 -23.77 -13.34 -11.10
N LYS A 230 -23.66 -14.65 -11.29
CA LYS A 230 -22.84 -15.23 -12.35
C LYS A 230 -23.23 -14.70 -13.73
N ASN A 231 -24.54 -14.73 -14.03
CA ASN A 231 -25.05 -14.27 -15.31
C ASN A 231 -24.91 -12.75 -15.48
N GLU A 232 -25.24 -12.00 -14.43
CA GLU A 232 -25.15 -10.54 -14.41
C GLU A 232 -23.71 -10.06 -14.59
N GLY A 233 -22.77 -10.59 -13.81
CA GLY A 233 -21.34 -10.26 -13.91
C GLY A 233 -20.75 -10.61 -15.28
N THR A 234 -21.10 -11.79 -15.80
CA THR A 234 -20.68 -12.18 -17.15
C THR A 234 -21.21 -11.21 -18.20
N SER A 235 -22.46 -10.76 -18.05
CA SER A 235 -23.08 -9.78 -18.97
C SER A 235 -22.38 -8.42 -18.90
N ILE A 236 -22.09 -7.93 -17.68
CA ILE A 236 -21.42 -6.64 -17.47
C ILE A 236 -20.04 -6.64 -18.12
N ILE A 237 -19.24 -7.69 -17.85
CA ILE A 237 -17.89 -7.79 -18.40
C ILE A 237 -17.91 -7.91 -19.93
N LYS A 238 -18.85 -8.69 -20.49
CA LYS A 238 -18.99 -8.80 -21.95
C LYS A 238 -19.41 -7.51 -22.66
N LYS A 239 -20.08 -6.59 -21.96
CA LYS A 239 -20.46 -5.28 -22.51
C LYS A 239 -19.30 -4.28 -22.55
N GLN A 240 -18.22 -4.56 -21.87
CA GLN A 240 -17.01 -3.74 -21.96
C GLN A 240 -16.28 -4.12 -23.25
N ASN A 241 -16.09 -3.20 -24.18
CA ASN A 241 -15.45 -3.40 -25.49
C ASN A 241 -13.98 -3.86 -25.38
N VAL A 242 -13.74 -5.01 -24.75
CA VAL A 242 -12.41 -5.59 -24.50
C VAL A 242 -12.44 -7.05 -24.95
N GLU A 243 -11.39 -7.50 -25.58
CA GLU A 243 -11.24 -8.90 -25.93
C GLU A 243 -11.03 -9.75 -24.67
N ILE A 244 -11.94 -10.67 -24.41
CA ILE A 244 -11.96 -11.50 -23.21
C ILE A 244 -11.48 -12.89 -23.57
N GLN A 245 -10.31 -13.25 -23.10
CA GLN A 245 -9.72 -14.58 -23.35
C GLN A 245 -10.26 -15.64 -22.38
N LYS A 246 -10.53 -15.27 -21.11
CA LYS A 246 -10.97 -16.20 -20.07
C LYS A 246 -11.77 -15.50 -18.98
N PHE A 247 -12.82 -16.16 -18.50
CA PHE A 247 -13.53 -15.80 -17.27
C PHE A 247 -13.07 -16.67 -16.11
N ASN A 248 -12.76 -16.02 -15.00
CA ASN A 248 -12.63 -16.69 -13.70
C ASN A 248 -13.80 -16.23 -12.82
N ILE A 249 -14.53 -17.16 -12.23
CA ILE A 249 -15.67 -16.85 -11.36
C ILE A 249 -15.39 -17.54 -10.03
N GLU A 250 -15.33 -16.74 -8.98
CA GLU A 250 -15.10 -17.21 -7.61
C GLU A 250 -16.35 -16.92 -6.77
N PHE A 251 -16.74 -17.87 -5.96
CA PHE A 251 -17.85 -17.73 -5.02
C PHE A 251 -17.35 -17.93 -3.59
N SER A 252 -17.87 -17.16 -2.66
CA SER A 252 -17.58 -17.32 -1.24
C SER A 252 -18.80 -16.99 -0.40
N LEU A 253 -18.84 -17.53 0.82
CA LEU A 253 -19.77 -17.17 1.87
C LEU A 253 -19.00 -16.50 3.00
N ASP A 254 -19.45 -15.33 3.39
CA ASP A 254 -18.97 -14.66 4.59
C ASP A 254 -19.85 -15.12 5.76
N MET A 255 -19.25 -15.84 6.70
CA MET A 255 -19.95 -16.48 7.82
C MET A 255 -19.37 -16.01 9.15
N GLN A 256 -20.23 -15.97 10.16
CA GLN A 256 -19.82 -15.65 11.53
C GLN A 256 -20.59 -16.52 12.53
N PHE A 257 -20.03 -16.76 13.70
CA PHE A 257 -20.77 -17.37 14.80
C PHE A 257 -21.80 -16.39 15.38
N LEU A 258 -22.91 -16.91 15.84
CA LEU A 258 -23.90 -16.12 16.55
C LEU A 258 -23.25 -15.46 17.77
N GLY A 259 -23.38 -14.14 17.86
CA GLY A 259 -22.81 -13.35 18.96
C GLY A 259 -21.34 -12.94 18.77
N GLN A 260 -20.70 -13.30 17.67
CA GLN A 260 -19.36 -12.84 17.31
C GLN A 260 -19.40 -11.86 16.16
N THR A 261 -18.39 -10.96 16.09
CA THR A 261 -18.24 -10.00 15.01
C THR A 261 -17.24 -10.45 13.95
N HIS A 262 -16.41 -11.45 14.26
CA HIS A 262 -15.40 -11.93 13.32
C HIS A 262 -16.05 -12.72 12.17
N ILE A 263 -15.74 -12.30 10.95
CA ILE A 263 -16.25 -12.91 9.71
C ILE A 263 -15.19 -13.83 9.13
N ILE A 264 -15.61 -15.04 8.78
CA ILE A 264 -14.77 -16.04 8.12
C ILE A 264 -15.27 -16.20 6.68
N LYS A 265 -14.38 -16.02 5.74
CA LYS A 265 -14.66 -16.18 4.32
C LYS A 265 -14.45 -17.64 3.89
N ILE A 266 -15.52 -18.30 3.48
CA ILE A 266 -15.52 -19.70 3.03
C ILE A 266 -15.63 -19.74 1.51
N PRO A 267 -14.58 -20.14 0.79
CA PRO A 267 -14.64 -20.26 -0.67
C PRO A 267 -15.52 -21.45 -1.06
N LEU A 268 -16.35 -21.27 -2.09
CA LEU A 268 -17.17 -22.31 -2.68
C LEU A 268 -16.50 -22.85 -3.94
N LYS A 269 -16.64 -24.17 -4.19
CA LYS A 269 -16.07 -24.80 -5.39
C LYS A 269 -16.83 -24.43 -6.67
N ASP A 270 -18.15 -24.23 -6.54
CA ASP A 270 -19.02 -23.93 -7.69
C ASP A 270 -20.25 -23.12 -7.24
N ASP A 271 -21.17 -22.88 -8.18
CA ASP A 271 -22.43 -22.15 -7.98
C ASP A 271 -23.57 -23.05 -7.43
N LYS A 272 -23.26 -24.28 -7.02
CA LYS A 272 -24.23 -25.25 -6.48
C LYS A 272 -23.73 -25.97 -5.23
N PRO A 273 -23.29 -25.24 -4.19
CA PRO A 273 -22.80 -25.87 -2.98
C PRO A 273 -23.90 -26.68 -2.30
N SER A 274 -23.54 -27.81 -1.69
CA SER A 274 -24.43 -28.56 -0.80
C SER A 274 -24.27 -28.09 0.64
N LYS A 275 -25.32 -28.27 1.48
CA LYS A 275 -25.23 -28.01 2.94
C LYS A 275 -24.12 -28.83 3.62
N ILE A 276 -23.94 -30.09 3.22
CA ILE A 276 -22.89 -30.96 3.74
C ILE A 276 -21.50 -30.39 3.42
N PHE A 277 -21.30 -29.92 2.21
CA PHE A 277 -20.05 -29.29 1.78
C PHE A 277 -19.74 -28.04 2.60
N ILE A 278 -20.74 -27.15 2.76
CA ILE A 278 -20.59 -25.91 3.53
C ILE A 278 -20.28 -26.26 5.01
N ASN A 279 -20.98 -27.21 5.62
CA ASN A 279 -20.72 -27.64 6.99
C ASN A 279 -19.32 -28.23 7.18
N ASN A 280 -18.85 -29.05 6.25
CA ASN A 280 -17.51 -29.64 6.30
C ASN A 280 -16.41 -28.59 6.16
N ASP A 281 -16.57 -27.63 5.28
CA ASP A 281 -15.60 -26.54 5.13
C ASP A 281 -15.64 -25.59 6.34
N VAL A 282 -16.81 -25.26 6.87
CA VAL A 282 -16.94 -24.51 8.12
C VAL A 282 -16.19 -25.20 9.25
N THR A 283 -16.42 -26.49 9.46
CA THR A 283 -15.76 -27.27 10.52
C THR A 283 -14.25 -27.29 10.34
N LYS A 284 -13.76 -27.43 9.12
CA LYS A 284 -12.33 -27.42 8.79
C LYS A 284 -11.67 -26.07 9.09
N TYR A 285 -12.34 -24.97 8.76
CA TYR A 285 -11.83 -23.62 9.04
C TYR A 285 -11.83 -23.34 10.55
N PHE A 286 -12.80 -23.84 11.32
CA PHE A 286 -12.86 -23.67 12.77
C PHE A 286 -11.91 -24.57 13.56
N GLN A 287 -11.33 -25.59 12.96
CA GLN A 287 -10.26 -26.40 13.59
C GLN A 287 -8.88 -25.76 13.51
N ILE A 288 -8.74 -24.68 12.76
CA ILE A 288 -7.47 -23.95 12.57
C ILE A 288 -7.34 -22.79 13.58
N TYR A 289 -8.42 -22.40 14.23
CA TYR A 289 -8.51 -21.38 15.28
C TYR A 289 -9.00 -21.99 16.59
#